data_bfb207dfef3eb9a12e1e5391370cae17
#
_entry.id   bfb207dfef3eb9a12e1e5391370cae17
#
_cell.length_a   1.000
_cell.length_b   1.000
_cell.length_c   1.000
_cell.angle_alpha   90.00
_cell.angle_beta   90.00
_cell.angle_gamma   90.00
#
_symmetry.space_group_name_H-M   'P 1'
#
loop_
_entity.id
_entity.type
_entity.pdbx_description
1 polymer ?
#
loop_
_entity_poly.entity_id
_entity_poly.type
_entity_poly.pdbx_seq_one_letter_code
_entity_poly.pdbx_strand_id
1 'polypeptide(L)'
;MLIRKHQNRRFNRLSYMANDGKAKAVLKKYLISRDHKITDDKENFSWDLSTVADSGCASFWEVEVKNQWGKVWNDSWKEVRIPQRKQRLIDKFYHETNNAKEFAQDNNLPEFIKPYQLTFVVLNRHLDQGWFIPHDVLEKSPVQTIQNSRHVDAPHLKEPFFHVDVKHEDIYKLKLDRMDG
;
A
#
# COMPACT_ATOMS: atom_id res chain seq x y z
N MET A 1 2.42 8.63 -39.46
CA MET A 1 2.92 8.44 -38.06
C MET A 1 1.96 9.18 -37.14
N LEU A 2 1.00 8.46 -36.53
CA LEU A 2 -0.03 9.05 -35.69
C LEU A 2 0.58 9.20 -34.27
N ILE A 3 0.94 10.42 -33.91
CA ILE A 3 1.32 10.78 -32.55
C ILE A 3 0.05 10.66 -31.69
N ARG A 4 -0.07 9.57 -30.92
CA ARG A 4 -1.11 9.47 -29.90
C ARG A 4 -0.83 10.55 -28.86
N LYS A 5 -1.60 11.65 -28.91
CA LYS A 5 -1.66 12.61 -27.79
C LYS A 5 -2.12 11.84 -26.56
N HIS A 6 -1.21 11.60 -25.61
CA HIS A 6 -1.61 11.15 -24.28
C HIS A 6 -2.51 12.24 -23.70
N GLN A 7 -3.81 11.96 -23.68
CA GLN A 7 -4.74 12.81 -22.94
C GLN A 7 -4.41 12.67 -21.47
N ASN A 8 -3.73 13.66 -20.94
CA ASN A 8 -3.50 13.80 -19.51
C ASN A 8 -4.84 13.92 -18.81
N ARG A 9 -5.29 12.88 -18.16
CA ARG A 9 -6.55 12.89 -17.41
C ARG A 9 -6.35 13.73 -16.16
N ARG A 10 -7.14 14.79 -15.99
CA ARG A 10 -7.20 15.57 -14.76
C ARG A 10 -7.49 14.63 -13.59
N PHE A 11 -6.83 14.87 -12.44
CA PHE A 11 -7.13 14.18 -11.20
C PHE A 11 -8.62 14.38 -10.85
N ASN A 12 -9.37 13.29 -10.81
CA ASN A 12 -10.78 13.30 -10.42
C ASN A 12 -10.89 12.76 -8.99
N ARG A 13 -11.10 13.68 -8.03
CA ARG A 13 -11.23 13.35 -6.61
C ARG A 13 -12.35 12.34 -6.34
N LEU A 14 -13.49 12.45 -7.00
CA LEU A 14 -14.62 11.54 -6.82
C LEU A 14 -14.29 10.13 -7.32
N SER A 15 -13.61 10.02 -8.46
CA SER A 15 -13.14 8.75 -8.99
C SER A 15 -12.06 8.12 -8.09
N TYR A 16 -11.20 8.93 -7.50
CA TYR A 16 -10.19 8.48 -6.55
C TYR A 16 -10.84 7.90 -5.29
N MET A 17 -11.75 8.64 -4.65
CA MET A 17 -12.46 8.18 -3.45
C MET A 17 -13.30 6.92 -3.69
N ALA A 18 -13.97 6.82 -4.85
CA ALA A 18 -14.75 5.63 -5.19
C ALA A 18 -13.88 4.39 -5.42
N ASN A 19 -12.69 4.54 -6.00
CA ASN A 19 -11.75 3.44 -6.21
C ASN A 19 -11.08 3.01 -4.91
N ASP A 20 -10.77 3.95 -4.04
CA ASP A 20 -10.14 3.71 -2.75
C ASP A 20 -11.05 2.85 -1.84
N GLY A 21 -12.32 3.21 -1.74
CA GLY A 21 -13.31 2.42 -0.98
C GLY A 21 -13.46 0.99 -1.50
N LYS A 22 -13.46 0.80 -2.83
CA LYS A 22 -13.52 -0.54 -3.45
C LYS A 22 -12.26 -1.35 -3.19
N ALA A 23 -11.10 -0.73 -3.30
CA ALA A 23 -9.82 -1.36 -3.03
C ALA A 23 -9.72 -1.85 -1.58
N LYS A 24 -10.13 -1.00 -0.65
CA LYS A 24 -10.21 -1.32 0.77
C LYS A 24 -11.17 -2.49 1.05
N ALA A 25 -12.33 -2.51 0.41
CA ALA A 25 -13.29 -3.61 0.54
C ALA A 25 -12.73 -4.95 0.03
N VAL A 26 -12.04 -4.95 -1.11
CA VAL A 26 -11.39 -6.14 -1.66
C VAL A 26 -10.30 -6.66 -0.72
N LEU A 27 -9.44 -5.77 -0.21
CA LEU A 27 -8.40 -6.14 0.73
C LEU A 27 -9.00 -6.70 2.03
N LYS A 28 -10.04 -6.07 2.60
CA LYS A 28 -10.74 -6.58 3.79
C LYS A 28 -11.21 -8.02 3.61
N LYS A 29 -11.88 -8.30 2.50
CA LYS A 29 -12.38 -9.66 2.22
C LYS A 29 -11.24 -10.65 2.09
N TYR A 30 -10.17 -10.30 1.41
CA TYR A 30 -8.97 -11.14 1.33
C TYR A 30 -8.39 -11.42 2.72
N LEU A 31 -8.22 -10.41 3.56
CA LEU A 31 -7.65 -10.57 4.90
C LEU A 31 -8.54 -11.42 5.81
N ILE A 32 -9.86 -11.25 5.75
CA ILE A 32 -10.81 -12.10 6.48
C ILE A 32 -10.69 -13.56 6.03
N SER A 33 -10.52 -13.82 4.73
CA SER A 33 -10.30 -15.19 4.21
C SER A 33 -8.96 -15.81 4.64
N ARG A 34 -8.07 -15.00 5.23
CA ARG A 34 -6.77 -15.39 5.81
C ARG A 34 -6.76 -15.31 7.33
N ASP A 35 -7.92 -15.42 7.96
CA ASP A 35 -8.10 -15.46 9.41
C ASP A 35 -7.64 -14.18 10.14
N HIS A 36 -7.71 -13.04 9.44
CA HIS A 36 -7.52 -11.74 10.05
C HIS A 36 -8.85 -11.15 10.54
N LYS A 37 -8.84 -10.63 11.75
CA LYS A 37 -9.94 -9.81 12.30
C LYS A 37 -9.66 -8.35 12.03
N ILE A 38 -10.62 -7.64 11.43
CA ILE A 38 -10.52 -6.20 11.20
C ILE A 38 -10.71 -5.49 12.55
N THR A 39 -9.74 -4.70 12.96
CA THR A 39 -9.78 -3.93 14.21
C THR A 39 -10.08 -2.46 13.99
N ASP A 40 -9.66 -1.90 12.86
CA ASP A 40 -9.99 -0.55 12.43
C ASP A 40 -10.03 -0.45 10.90
N ASP A 41 -11.03 0.23 10.37
CA ASP A 41 -11.21 0.51 8.95
C ASP A 41 -11.72 1.93 8.67
N LYS A 42 -11.67 2.78 9.68
CA LYS A 42 -12.10 4.18 9.57
C LYS A 42 -11.10 5.00 8.78
N GLU A 43 -11.61 5.95 8.02
CA GLU A 43 -10.76 6.98 7.43
C GLU A 43 -10.15 7.84 8.54
N ASN A 44 -8.85 7.73 8.69
CA ASN A 44 -8.05 8.57 9.55
C ASN A 44 -6.76 8.96 8.82
N PHE A 45 -5.94 9.83 9.43
CA PHE A 45 -4.66 10.22 8.86
C PHE A 45 -3.54 9.16 9.03
N SER A 46 -3.94 7.92 9.30
CA SER A 46 -3.07 6.75 9.41
C SER A 46 -3.12 5.90 8.15
N TRP A 47 -2.91 4.60 8.36
CA TRP A 47 -3.13 3.55 7.36
C TRP A 47 -4.62 3.26 7.15
N ASP A 48 -4.93 2.59 6.05
CA ASP A 48 -6.30 2.32 5.64
C ASP A 48 -7.02 1.26 6.47
N LEU A 49 -6.28 0.23 6.91
CA LEU A 49 -6.83 -0.87 7.70
C LEU A 49 -5.87 -1.27 8.83
N SER A 50 -6.46 -1.70 9.94
CA SER A 50 -5.77 -2.42 11.01
C SER A 50 -6.42 -3.76 11.22
N THR A 51 -5.60 -4.79 11.42
CA THR A 51 -6.08 -6.16 11.64
C THR A 51 -5.25 -6.86 12.70
N VAL A 52 -5.83 -7.93 13.24
CA VAL A 52 -5.11 -8.89 14.09
C VAL A 52 -5.31 -10.29 13.51
N ALA A 53 -4.21 -10.98 13.29
CA ALA A 53 -4.25 -12.40 12.90
C ALA A 53 -4.52 -13.31 14.10
N ASP A 54 -4.91 -14.55 13.87
CA ASP A 54 -5.13 -15.54 14.96
C ASP A 54 -3.87 -15.79 15.78
N SER A 55 -2.69 -15.65 15.18
CA SER A 55 -1.40 -15.63 15.89
C SER A 55 -1.29 -14.47 16.89
N GLY A 56 -2.17 -13.45 16.77
CA GLY A 56 -2.21 -12.20 17.49
C GLY A 56 -1.22 -11.15 16.96
N CYS A 57 -0.65 -11.36 15.78
CA CYS A 57 0.12 -10.34 15.09
C CYS A 57 -0.81 -9.19 14.67
N ALA A 58 -0.50 -7.98 15.12
CA ALA A 58 -1.17 -6.77 14.66
C ALA A 58 -0.57 -6.32 13.33
N SER A 59 -1.42 -6.09 12.35
CA SER A 59 -0.99 -5.69 11.01
C SER A 59 -1.73 -4.45 10.56
N PHE A 60 -0.98 -3.55 9.92
CA PHE A 60 -1.45 -2.30 9.34
C PHE A 60 -1.27 -2.35 7.84
N TRP A 61 -2.24 -1.81 7.12
CA TRP A 61 -2.34 -1.94 5.67
C TRP A 61 -2.62 -0.59 5.03
N GLU A 62 -1.79 -0.22 4.09
CA GLU A 62 -1.98 0.96 3.25
C GLU A 62 -2.26 0.49 1.82
N VAL A 63 -3.36 0.93 1.23
CA VAL A 63 -3.82 0.46 -0.08
C VAL A 63 -3.70 1.55 -1.12
N GLU A 64 -3.17 1.21 -2.28
CA GLU A 64 -3.11 2.11 -3.44
C GLU A 64 -3.55 1.39 -4.72
N VAL A 65 -4.37 2.07 -5.54
CA VAL A 65 -4.77 1.56 -6.86
C VAL A 65 -3.97 2.25 -7.95
N LYS A 66 -3.28 1.47 -8.77
CA LYS A 66 -2.63 1.95 -9.99
C LYS A 66 -3.59 1.84 -11.17
N ASN A 67 -4.33 2.91 -11.43
CA ASN A 67 -5.34 2.96 -12.49
C ASN A 67 -4.78 2.72 -13.91
N GLN A 68 -3.47 2.89 -14.10
CA GLN A 68 -2.81 2.61 -15.36
C GLN A 68 -2.51 1.13 -15.58
N TRP A 69 -2.55 0.32 -14.52
CA TRP A 69 -2.28 -1.09 -14.59
C TRP A 69 -3.54 -1.85 -15.01
N GLY A 70 -3.43 -2.55 -16.14
CA GLY A 70 -4.50 -3.33 -16.68
C GLY A 70 -4.73 -4.65 -15.95
N LYS A 71 -5.45 -5.55 -16.61
CA LYS A 71 -5.87 -6.85 -16.09
C LYS A 71 -4.70 -7.81 -15.86
N VAL A 72 -3.63 -7.64 -16.61
CA VAL A 72 -2.42 -8.46 -16.52
C VAL A 72 -1.25 -7.55 -16.20
N TRP A 73 -0.46 -7.96 -15.20
CA TRP A 73 0.83 -7.32 -14.94
C TRP A 73 1.73 -7.47 -16.15
N ASN A 74 2.31 -6.38 -16.59
CA ASN A 74 3.30 -6.45 -17.63
C ASN A 74 4.58 -7.10 -17.05
N ASP A 75 4.96 -8.28 -17.56
CA ASP A 75 6.13 -9.02 -17.09
C ASP A 75 7.46 -8.27 -17.36
N SER A 76 7.42 -7.25 -18.22
CA SER A 76 8.56 -6.35 -18.43
C SER A 76 8.75 -5.32 -17.32
N TRP A 77 7.79 -5.14 -16.43
CA TRP A 77 7.93 -4.21 -15.31
C TRP A 77 8.91 -4.76 -14.27
N LYS A 78 9.91 -3.95 -14.01
CA LYS A 78 10.99 -4.30 -13.08
C LYS A 78 10.75 -3.72 -11.69
N GLU A 79 9.87 -2.74 -11.57
CA GLU A 79 9.67 -1.97 -10.35
C GLU A 79 8.23 -1.53 -10.13
N VAL A 80 7.87 -1.42 -8.85
CA VAL A 80 6.66 -0.75 -8.37
C VAL A 80 7.07 0.59 -7.75
N ARG A 81 6.41 1.67 -8.13
CA ARG A 81 6.70 3.01 -7.63
C ARG A 81 5.68 3.42 -6.58
N ILE A 82 6.16 3.74 -5.39
CA ILE A 82 5.35 4.24 -4.28
C ILE A 82 5.83 5.64 -3.91
N PRO A 83 4.94 6.64 -3.80
CA PRO A 83 5.35 8.01 -3.47
C PRO A 83 6.11 8.08 -2.15
N GLN A 84 7.25 8.78 -2.12
CA GLN A 84 8.09 8.90 -0.92
C GLN A 84 7.34 9.56 0.26
N ARG A 85 6.29 10.36 0.02
CA ARG A 85 5.45 10.92 1.09
C ARG A 85 4.81 9.84 1.98
N LYS A 86 4.77 8.57 1.54
CA LYS A 86 4.31 7.43 2.36
C LYS A 86 5.30 7.07 3.47
N GLN A 87 6.55 7.61 3.46
CA GLN A 87 7.51 7.47 4.55
C GLN A 87 6.90 7.86 5.90
N ARG A 88 6.05 8.89 5.94
CA ARG A 88 5.33 9.32 7.16
C ARG A 88 4.56 8.19 7.85
N LEU A 89 4.09 7.19 7.10
CA LEU A 89 3.37 6.03 7.66
C LEU A 89 4.35 5.04 8.31
N ILE A 90 5.53 4.88 7.72
CA ILE A 90 6.61 4.08 8.28
C ILE A 90 7.10 4.72 9.58
N ASP A 91 7.33 6.03 9.58
CA ASP A 91 7.76 6.78 10.76
C ASP A 91 6.73 6.66 11.90
N LYS A 92 5.44 6.80 11.57
CA LYS A 92 4.34 6.60 12.51
C LYS A 92 4.30 5.16 13.05
N PHE A 93 4.49 4.17 12.18
CA PHE A 93 4.53 2.77 12.56
C PHE A 93 5.63 2.50 13.59
N TYR A 94 6.84 2.99 13.37
CA TYR A 94 7.93 2.86 14.35
C TYR A 94 7.64 3.57 15.66
N HIS A 95 7.06 4.76 15.60
CA HIS A 95 6.68 5.50 16.80
C HIS A 95 5.66 4.71 17.64
N GLU A 96 4.59 4.20 17.04
CA GLU A 96 3.56 3.44 17.73
C GLU A 96 4.08 2.10 18.28
N THR A 97 4.92 1.40 17.53
CA THR A 97 5.50 0.14 18.00
C THR A 97 6.50 0.34 19.14
N ASN A 98 7.27 1.42 19.12
CA ASN A 98 8.18 1.75 20.22
C ASN A 98 7.41 2.14 21.48
N ASN A 99 6.38 2.97 21.38
CA ASN A 99 5.53 3.32 22.51
C ASN A 99 4.88 2.08 23.14
N ALA A 100 4.43 1.12 22.32
CA ALA A 100 3.86 -0.13 22.81
C ALA A 100 4.89 -0.98 23.58
N LYS A 101 6.14 -1.01 23.11
CA LYS A 101 7.25 -1.69 23.81
C LYS A 101 7.58 -1.04 25.15
N GLU A 102 7.73 0.28 25.16
CA GLU A 102 7.99 1.06 26.37
C GLU A 102 6.88 0.85 27.41
N PHE A 103 5.61 0.96 26.99
CA PHE A 103 4.47 0.69 27.87
C PHE A 103 4.52 -0.73 28.48
N ALA A 104 4.85 -1.75 27.69
CA ALA A 104 4.94 -3.12 28.17
C ALA A 104 6.09 -3.29 29.18
N GLN A 105 7.23 -2.66 28.95
CA GLN A 105 8.38 -2.68 29.88
C GLN A 105 8.03 -1.99 31.19
N ASP A 106 7.45 -0.80 31.15
CA ASP A 106 7.10 -0.01 32.34
C ASP A 106 6.05 -0.71 33.21
N ASN A 107 5.21 -1.54 32.65
CA ASN A 107 4.17 -2.27 33.35
C ASN A 107 4.53 -3.73 33.65
N ASN A 108 5.80 -4.13 33.45
CA ASN A 108 6.27 -5.50 33.62
C ASN A 108 5.39 -6.55 32.94
N LEU A 109 4.81 -6.18 31.79
CA LEU A 109 4.05 -7.10 30.96
C LEU A 109 5.04 -8.08 30.33
N PRO A 110 4.79 -9.40 30.40
CA PRO A 110 5.66 -10.37 29.75
C PRO A 110 5.76 -10.04 28.27
N GLU A 111 6.85 -10.47 27.62
CA GLU A 111 7.24 -10.21 26.22
C GLU A 111 6.16 -10.57 25.16
N PHE A 112 4.91 -10.31 25.44
CA PHE A 112 3.78 -10.44 24.53
C PHE A 112 3.65 -9.25 23.56
N ILE A 113 4.75 -8.58 23.27
CA ILE A 113 4.73 -7.68 22.15
C ILE A 113 4.79 -8.55 20.90
N LYS A 114 3.61 -8.97 20.51
CA LYS A 114 3.43 -9.67 19.23
C LYS A 114 3.94 -8.78 18.11
N PRO A 115 4.58 -9.35 17.09
CA PRO A 115 5.17 -8.54 16.04
C PRO A 115 4.09 -7.67 15.38
N TYR A 116 4.43 -6.40 15.19
CA TYR A 116 3.64 -5.48 14.38
C TYR A 116 4.17 -5.53 12.95
N GLN A 117 3.28 -5.41 11.99
CA GLN A 117 3.63 -5.37 10.57
C GLN A 117 2.91 -4.20 9.90
N LEU A 118 3.59 -3.52 9.01
CA LEU A 118 2.99 -2.55 8.09
C LEU A 118 3.27 -3.00 6.66
N THR A 119 2.21 -3.15 5.88
CA THR A 119 2.28 -3.61 4.50
C THR A 119 1.60 -2.61 3.57
N PHE A 120 2.32 -2.24 2.50
CA PHE A 120 1.77 -1.45 1.41
C PHE A 120 1.21 -2.39 0.35
N VAL A 121 -0.06 -2.20 0.01
CA VAL A 121 -0.76 -3.01 -0.97
C VAL A 121 -1.03 -2.18 -2.20
N VAL A 122 -0.48 -2.60 -3.32
CA VAL A 122 -0.65 -1.89 -4.60
C VAL A 122 -1.46 -2.76 -5.52
N LEU A 123 -2.68 -2.32 -5.82
CA LEU A 123 -3.62 -3.07 -6.65
C LEU A 123 -3.65 -2.54 -8.08
N ASN A 124 -3.98 -3.42 -9.02
CA ASN A 124 -4.27 -3.03 -10.39
C ASN A 124 -5.68 -2.40 -10.49
N ARG A 125 -5.99 -1.83 -11.66
CA ARG A 125 -7.29 -1.16 -11.93
C ARG A 125 -8.51 -2.06 -11.72
N HIS A 126 -8.35 -3.36 -11.95
CA HIS A 126 -9.44 -4.33 -11.84
C HIS A 126 -9.58 -4.94 -10.44
N LEU A 127 -8.67 -4.58 -9.51
CA LEU A 127 -8.65 -5.06 -8.12
C LEU A 127 -8.57 -6.59 -8.00
N ASP A 128 -8.01 -7.25 -9.01
CA ASP A 128 -7.87 -8.70 -9.06
C ASP A 128 -6.41 -9.17 -8.93
N GLN A 129 -5.48 -8.24 -8.93
CA GLN A 129 -4.06 -8.51 -8.70
C GLN A 129 -3.44 -7.43 -7.82
N GLY A 130 -2.50 -7.83 -6.98
CA GLY A 130 -1.82 -6.90 -6.09
C GLY A 130 -0.40 -7.30 -5.76
N TRP A 131 0.38 -6.30 -5.38
CA TRP A 131 1.68 -6.42 -4.77
C TRP A 131 1.58 -6.09 -3.30
N PHE A 132 2.07 -6.97 -2.46
CA PHE A 132 2.15 -6.80 -1.01
C PHE A 132 3.59 -6.53 -0.66
N ILE A 133 3.88 -5.34 -0.19
CA ILE A 133 5.22 -4.82 0.02
C ILE A 133 5.38 -4.48 1.51
N PRO A 134 6.18 -5.25 2.25
CA PRO A 134 6.50 -4.93 3.63
C PRO A 134 7.17 -3.55 3.75
N HIS A 135 6.94 -2.86 4.86
CA HIS A 135 7.49 -1.51 5.09
C HIS A 135 9.02 -1.47 5.04
N ASP A 136 9.70 -2.49 5.54
CA ASP A 136 11.15 -2.57 5.56
C ASP A 136 11.76 -2.76 4.17
N VAL A 137 11.06 -3.45 3.27
CA VAL A 137 11.42 -3.53 1.85
C VAL A 137 11.26 -2.17 1.18
N LEU A 138 10.13 -1.48 1.47
CA LEU A 138 9.89 -0.16 0.92
C LEU A 138 10.96 0.84 1.37
N GLU A 139 11.25 0.87 2.66
CA GLU A 139 12.21 1.81 3.25
C GLU A 139 13.63 1.64 2.72
N LYS A 140 14.03 0.40 2.42
CA LYS A 140 15.36 0.09 1.84
C LYS A 140 15.41 0.29 0.33
N SER A 141 14.29 0.51 -0.32
CA SER A 141 14.24 0.70 -1.78
C SER A 141 14.82 2.05 -2.20
N PRO A 142 15.51 2.12 -3.36
CA PRO A 142 16.06 3.38 -3.84
C PRO A 142 14.98 4.43 -4.08
N VAL A 143 15.28 5.68 -3.77
CA VAL A 143 14.40 6.82 -4.05
C VAL A 143 14.92 7.56 -5.26
N GLN A 144 14.05 7.78 -6.24
CA GLN A 144 14.35 8.58 -7.42
C GLN A 144 13.24 9.61 -7.65
N THR A 145 13.66 10.80 -8.04
CA THR A 145 12.75 11.87 -8.39
C THR A 145 12.39 11.76 -9.87
N ILE A 146 11.11 11.59 -10.14
CA ILE A 146 10.59 11.49 -11.51
C ILE A 146 9.55 12.57 -11.76
N GLN A 147 9.38 12.93 -13.04
CA GLN A 147 8.30 13.82 -13.43
C GLN A 147 6.97 13.11 -13.21
N ASN A 148 6.12 13.70 -12.38
CA ASN A 148 4.80 13.16 -12.13
C ASN A 148 3.83 13.58 -13.23
N SER A 149 3.27 12.62 -13.96
CA SER A 149 2.26 12.88 -15.00
C SER A 149 0.93 13.44 -14.47
N ARG A 150 0.75 13.47 -13.14
CA ARG A 150 -0.44 14.06 -12.51
C ARG A 150 -0.44 15.59 -12.53
N HIS A 151 0.73 16.19 -12.64
CA HIS A 151 0.88 17.65 -12.67
C HIS A 151 0.85 18.17 -14.12
N VAL A 152 -0.30 18.02 -14.77
CA VAL A 152 -0.49 18.49 -16.15
C VAL A 152 -0.28 19.99 -16.30
N ASP A 153 -0.74 20.74 -15.28
CA ASP A 153 -0.64 22.21 -15.25
C ASP A 153 0.74 22.68 -14.75
N ALA A 154 1.58 21.76 -14.28
CA ALA A 154 2.93 22.03 -13.80
C ALA A 154 3.89 20.87 -14.16
N PRO A 155 4.19 20.68 -15.45
CA PRO A 155 5.00 19.55 -15.93
C PRO A 155 6.45 19.54 -15.42
N HIS A 156 6.91 20.65 -14.83
CA HIS A 156 8.22 20.79 -14.19
C HIS A 156 8.24 20.24 -12.75
N LEU A 157 7.08 19.98 -12.15
CA LEU A 157 7.04 19.40 -10.81
C LEU A 157 7.43 17.92 -10.85
N LYS A 158 8.44 17.62 -10.07
CA LYS A 158 8.96 16.27 -9.88
C LYS A 158 8.55 15.79 -8.50
N GLU A 159 8.21 14.53 -8.41
CA GLU A 159 7.88 13.87 -7.15
C GLU A 159 8.86 12.72 -6.92
N PRO A 160 9.42 12.57 -5.69
CA PRO A 160 10.23 11.42 -5.36
C PRO A 160 9.38 10.18 -5.09
N PHE A 161 9.86 9.04 -5.57
CA PHE A 161 9.24 7.73 -5.37
C PHE A 161 10.26 6.71 -4.88
N PHE A 162 9.82 5.80 -4.04
CA PHE A 162 10.51 4.54 -3.83
C PHE A 162 10.35 3.68 -5.08
N HIS A 163 11.44 3.11 -5.54
CA HIS A 163 11.49 2.17 -6.66
C HIS A 163 11.71 0.76 -6.13
N VAL A 164 10.63 0.04 -5.94
CA VAL A 164 10.65 -1.29 -5.32
C VAL A 164 10.84 -2.35 -6.40
N ASP A 165 11.90 -3.14 -6.31
CA ASP A 165 12.17 -4.23 -7.25
C ASP A 165 11.09 -5.31 -7.12
N VAL A 166 10.40 -5.62 -8.22
CA VAL A 166 9.34 -6.64 -8.27
C VAL A 166 9.84 -8.06 -8.05
N LYS A 167 11.16 -8.28 -8.11
CA LYS A 167 11.81 -9.58 -7.87
C LYS A 167 12.32 -9.74 -6.44
N HIS A 168 12.11 -8.74 -5.58
CA HIS A 168 12.50 -8.85 -4.19
C HIS A 168 11.81 -10.04 -3.53
N GLU A 169 12.55 -10.87 -2.81
CA GLU A 169 12.06 -12.13 -2.24
C GLU A 169 10.92 -11.96 -1.22
N ASP A 170 10.89 -10.83 -0.53
CA ASP A 170 9.88 -10.51 0.48
C ASP A 170 8.62 -9.83 -0.08
N ILE A 171 8.53 -9.69 -1.40
CA ILE A 171 7.35 -9.14 -2.06
C ILE A 171 6.45 -10.27 -2.54
N TYR A 172 5.15 -10.16 -2.24
CA TYR A 172 4.16 -11.11 -2.69
C TYR A 172 3.30 -10.52 -3.80
N LYS A 173 3.29 -11.21 -4.95
CA LYS A 173 2.34 -10.94 -6.02
C LYS A 173 1.14 -11.85 -5.83
N LEU A 174 -0.01 -11.28 -5.54
CA LEU A 174 -1.24 -12.02 -5.31
C LEU A 174 -2.22 -11.83 -6.45
N LYS A 175 -2.86 -12.92 -6.84
CA LYS A 175 -4.13 -12.88 -7.55
C LYS A 175 -5.23 -12.90 -6.52
N LEU A 176 -6.07 -11.87 -6.56
CA LEU A 176 -7.26 -11.78 -5.73
C LEU A 176 -8.39 -12.40 -6.55
N ASP A 177 -9.09 -13.36 -5.98
CA ASP A 177 -10.23 -13.94 -6.65
C ASP A 177 -11.26 -12.85 -6.94
N ARG A 178 -11.70 -12.78 -8.19
CA ARG A 178 -12.80 -11.90 -8.56
C ARG A 178 -13.99 -12.29 -7.71
N MET A 179 -14.51 -11.32 -7.01
CA MET A 179 -15.80 -11.44 -6.38
C MET A 179 -16.84 -11.19 -7.45
N ASP A 180 -17.19 -12.23 -8.17
CA ASP A 180 -18.42 -12.26 -8.93
C ASP A 180 -19.59 -12.21 -7.92
N GLY A 181 -20.20 -11.05 -7.86
CA GLY A 181 -21.35 -10.77 -7.04
C GLY A 181 -22.21 -9.76 -7.75
#